data_6900d060be338a7b60974f7247a66764
#
_entry.id   6900d060be338a7b60974f7247a66764
#
_cell.length_a   1.000
_cell.length_b   1.000
_cell.length_c   1.000
_cell.angle_alpha   90.00
_cell.angle_beta   90.00
_cell.angle_gamma   90.00
#
_symmetry.space_group_name_H-M   'P 1'
#
loop_
_entity.id
_entity.type
_entity.pdbx_description
1 polymer ?
#
loop_
_entity_poly.entity_id
_entity_poly.type
_entity_poly.pdbx_seq_one_letter_code
_entity_poly.pdbx_strand_id
1 'polypeptide(L)'
;MVLSFILAVVQLIVWMKQMKVHSHLSGRVAKVASIAFLAFPVLTGLLVPTVTLDATTVSAKGYHFPLAAGSNPNQADQEGTTIQYLKPDTSSYFTSSAYEKEMTRELAKYKGRETIHITTENYMEVMELIYLYPDDFVGKKVSYTGFVYNDPQTKGYQFIFRFGIIHCIADSGVYGLATTGSNQTFKDNAWVTVTGTISVNYYKNLKQTLPILNLTEVKEVSQPDNPYVYRVF
;
A
#
# COMPACT_ATOMS: atom_id res chain seq x y z
N MET A 1 5.49 -19.06 -19.44
CA MET A 1 5.18 -19.50 -18.07
C MET A 1 4.63 -20.94 -18.01
N VAL A 2 3.54 -21.30 -18.74
CA VAL A 2 2.96 -22.66 -18.68
C VAL A 2 3.95 -23.74 -19.11
N LEU A 3 4.71 -23.52 -20.17
CA LEU A 3 5.69 -24.50 -20.68
C LEU A 3 6.83 -24.75 -19.68
N SER A 4 7.34 -23.71 -19.02
CA SER A 4 8.38 -23.82 -18.00
C SER A 4 7.90 -24.56 -16.76
N PHE A 5 6.63 -24.38 -16.39
CA PHE A 5 6.02 -25.12 -15.29
C PHE A 5 5.88 -26.62 -15.63
N ILE A 6 5.41 -26.95 -16.84
CA ILE A 6 5.31 -28.34 -17.32
C ILE A 6 6.67 -29.00 -17.31
N LEU A 7 7.71 -28.33 -17.83
CA LEU A 7 9.08 -28.85 -17.84
C LEU A 7 9.59 -29.08 -16.40
N ALA A 8 9.35 -28.16 -15.48
CA ALA A 8 9.75 -28.33 -14.08
C ALA A 8 9.05 -29.51 -13.42
N VAL A 9 7.76 -29.74 -13.69
CA VAL A 9 7.01 -30.90 -13.18
C VAL A 9 7.55 -32.21 -13.76
N VAL A 10 7.83 -32.25 -15.07
CA VAL A 10 8.41 -33.44 -15.73
C VAL A 10 9.79 -33.74 -15.15
N GLN A 11 10.62 -32.71 -14.97
CA GLN A 11 11.96 -32.88 -14.40
C GLN A 11 11.91 -33.35 -12.94
N LEU A 12 10.96 -32.88 -12.16
CA LEU A 12 10.72 -33.33 -10.78
C LEU A 12 10.32 -34.82 -10.75
N ILE A 13 9.41 -35.23 -11.65
CA ILE A 13 8.98 -36.64 -11.76
C ILE A 13 10.15 -37.56 -12.15
N VAL A 14 10.97 -37.15 -13.12
CA VAL A 14 12.17 -37.90 -13.54
C VAL A 14 13.15 -38.01 -12.38
N TRP A 15 13.40 -36.93 -11.68
CA TRP A 15 14.30 -36.85 -10.52
C TRP A 15 13.80 -37.72 -9.35
N MET A 16 12.51 -37.69 -9.04
CA MET A 16 11.93 -38.59 -8.03
C MET A 16 12.04 -40.09 -8.36
N LYS A 17 11.94 -40.44 -9.64
CA LYS A 17 12.15 -41.84 -10.08
C LYS A 17 13.59 -42.30 -9.95
N GLN A 18 14.55 -41.39 -10.07
CA GLN A 18 15.99 -41.69 -9.96
C GLN A 18 16.49 -41.71 -8.51
N MET A 19 15.80 -41.02 -7.60
CA MET A 19 16.18 -40.98 -6.18
C MET A 19 15.72 -42.26 -5.44
N LYS A 20 16.69 -43.05 -5.01
CA LYS A 20 16.47 -44.13 -4.02
C LYS A 20 16.36 -43.47 -2.63
N VAL A 21 15.17 -42.91 -2.29
CA VAL A 21 14.94 -42.32 -0.99
C VAL A 21 14.72 -43.41 0.05
N HIS A 22 15.64 -43.57 0.98
CA HIS A 22 15.38 -44.35 2.20
C HIS A 22 14.36 -43.58 3.07
N SER A 23 13.10 -43.99 2.94
CA SER A 23 12.03 -43.42 3.77
C SER A 23 12.05 -44.08 5.15
N HIS A 24 12.27 -43.34 6.20
CA HIS A 24 12.13 -43.79 7.60
C HIS A 24 10.65 -44.01 8.02
N LEU A 25 9.70 -43.71 7.14
CA LEU A 25 8.28 -43.94 7.37
C LEU A 25 7.90 -45.40 7.06
N SER A 26 7.66 -46.19 8.09
CA SER A 26 7.40 -47.62 7.97
C SER A 26 5.95 -47.98 7.65
N GLY A 27 4.97 -47.08 7.77
CA GLY A 27 3.56 -47.36 7.56
C GLY A 27 2.97 -46.74 6.28
N ARG A 28 2.01 -47.43 5.65
CA ARG A 28 1.25 -46.84 4.51
C ARG A 28 0.53 -45.58 4.89
N VAL A 29 -0.09 -45.51 6.08
CA VAL A 29 -0.78 -44.36 6.58
C VAL A 29 0.16 -43.15 6.75
N ALA A 30 1.34 -43.37 7.33
CA ALA A 30 2.35 -42.33 7.51
C ALA A 30 2.85 -41.75 6.17
N LYS A 31 3.01 -42.60 5.15
CA LYS A 31 3.41 -42.18 3.78
C LYS A 31 2.32 -41.33 3.13
N VAL A 32 1.04 -41.77 3.21
CA VAL A 32 -0.08 -41.01 2.67
C VAL A 32 -0.25 -39.67 3.39
N ALA A 33 -0.17 -39.68 4.73
CA ALA A 33 -0.26 -38.46 5.52
C ALA A 33 0.85 -37.45 5.17
N SER A 34 2.09 -37.92 4.99
CA SER A 34 3.20 -37.06 4.60
C SER A 34 3.01 -36.46 3.21
N ILE A 35 2.52 -37.24 2.24
CA ILE A 35 2.22 -36.75 0.90
C ILE A 35 1.08 -35.72 0.96
N ALA A 36 0.01 -36.02 1.70
CA ALA A 36 -1.11 -35.08 1.88
C ALA A 36 -0.66 -33.75 2.53
N PHE A 37 0.19 -33.82 3.55
CA PHE A 37 0.72 -32.66 4.24
C PHE A 37 1.62 -31.79 3.31
N LEU A 38 2.44 -32.42 2.47
CA LEU A 38 3.26 -31.72 1.49
C LEU A 38 2.45 -31.17 0.30
N ALA A 39 1.40 -31.89 -0.11
CA ALA A 39 0.53 -31.44 -1.19
C ALA A 39 -0.43 -30.31 -0.77
N PHE A 40 -0.78 -30.24 0.51
CA PHE A 40 -1.74 -29.27 1.04
C PHE A 40 -1.40 -27.82 0.69
N PRO A 41 -0.19 -27.28 0.95
CA PRO A 41 0.12 -25.89 0.61
C PRO A 41 0.13 -25.64 -0.91
N VAL A 42 0.49 -26.64 -1.70
CA VAL A 42 0.46 -26.53 -3.18
C VAL A 42 -0.98 -26.48 -3.67
N LEU A 43 -1.83 -27.38 -3.15
CA LEU A 43 -3.24 -27.41 -3.50
C LEU A 43 -3.98 -26.15 -3.06
N THR A 44 -3.70 -25.66 -1.85
CA THR A 44 -4.29 -24.39 -1.40
C THR A 44 -3.86 -23.21 -2.28
N GLY A 45 -2.59 -23.14 -2.67
CA GLY A 45 -2.10 -22.09 -3.58
C GLY A 45 -2.68 -22.14 -5.00
N LEU A 46 -3.13 -23.33 -5.45
CA LEU A 46 -3.75 -23.51 -6.77
C LEU A 46 -5.28 -23.35 -6.75
N LEU A 47 -5.93 -23.73 -5.66
CA LEU A 47 -7.39 -23.82 -5.57
C LEU A 47 -8.03 -22.59 -4.89
N VAL A 48 -7.29 -21.94 -3.99
CA VAL A 48 -7.82 -20.73 -3.31
C VAL A 48 -7.57 -19.52 -4.22
N PRO A 49 -8.63 -18.76 -4.55
CA PRO A 49 -8.47 -17.55 -5.36
C PRO A 49 -7.59 -16.53 -4.64
N THR A 50 -6.75 -15.86 -5.41
CA THR A 50 -5.94 -14.76 -4.87
C THR A 50 -6.87 -13.61 -4.50
N VAL A 51 -6.79 -13.13 -3.25
CA VAL A 51 -7.48 -11.92 -2.79
C VAL A 51 -6.53 -10.73 -2.86
N THR A 52 -7.05 -9.60 -3.29
CA THR A 52 -6.32 -8.32 -3.22
C THR A 52 -6.31 -7.80 -1.79
N LEU A 53 -5.28 -7.02 -1.45
CA LEU A 53 -5.23 -6.30 -0.19
C LEU A 53 -6.39 -5.29 -0.13
N ASP A 54 -7.04 -5.18 1.03
CA ASP A 54 -8.26 -4.40 1.22
C ASP A 54 -8.32 -3.72 2.60
N ALA A 55 -9.47 -3.12 2.95
CA ALA A 55 -9.69 -2.44 4.21
C ALA A 55 -9.48 -3.34 5.43
N THR A 56 -9.69 -4.66 5.32
CA THR A 56 -9.43 -5.60 6.43
C THR A 56 -7.94 -5.71 6.72
N THR A 57 -7.12 -5.64 5.68
CA THR A 57 -5.67 -5.59 5.80
C THR A 57 -5.21 -4.29 6.47
N VAL A 58 -5.85 -3.15 6.13
CA VAL A 58 -5.57 -1.87 6.80
C VAL A 58 -5.90 -1.95 8.28
N SER A 59 -7.06 -2.52 8.64
CA SER A 59 -7.45 -2.71 10.03
C SER A 59 -6.48 -3.63 10.82
N ALA A 60 -5.93 -4.64 10.16
CA ALA A 60 -5.02 -5.60 10.80
C ALA A 60 -3.57 -5.08 10.93
N LYS A 61 -3.05 -4.41 9.89
CA LYS A 61 -1.67 -3.87 9.87
C LYS A 61 -1.56 -2.49 10.51
N GLY A 62 -2.67 -1.75 10.60
CA GLY A 62 -2.67 -0.32 10.88
C GLY A 62 -2.28 0.51 9.66
N TYR A 63 -2.32 1.81 9.82
CA TYR A 63 -1.87 2.78 8.83
C TYR A 63 -1.09 3.90 9.52
N HIS A 64 -0.10 4.42 8.83
CA HIS A 64 0.77 5.48 9.34
C HIS A 64 0.97 6.51 8.25
N PHE A 65 1.06 7.77 8.66
CA PHE A 65 1.33 8.86 7.74
C PHE A 65 2.75 9.37 7.92
N PRO A 66 3.44 9.72 6.83
CA PRO A 66 4.75 10.34 6.92
C PRO A 66 4.68 11.67 7.69
N LEU A 67 5.76 11.98 8.39
CA LEU A 67 5.91 13.30 9.00
C LEU A 67 6.33 14.32 7.94
N ALA A 68 5.82 15.56 8.08
CA ALA A 68 6.24 16.66 7.24
C ALA A 68 7.78 16.89 7.34
N ALA A 69 8.39 17.33 6.25
CA ALA A 69 9.81 17.65 6.22
C ALA A 69 10.13 18.72 7.28
N GLY A 70 11.16 18.48 8.08
CA GLY A 70 11.54 19.35 9.20
C GLY A 70 10.80 19.09 10.52
N SER A 71 9.84 18.18 10.57
CA SER A 71 9.23 17.75 11.84
C SER A 71 10.23 16.98 12.69
N ASN A 72 10.14 17.17 14.02
CA ASN A 72 11.05 16.50 14.94
C ASN A 72 10.70 15.02 15.04
N PRO A 73 11.59 14.07 14.67
CA PRO A 73 11.29 12.64 14.72
C PRO A 73 10.94 12.13 16.13
N ASN A 74 11.37 12.83 17.18
CA ASN A 74 11.05 12.47 18.56
C ASN A 74 9.59 12.72 18.96
N GLN A 75 8.78 13.39 18.15
CA GLN A 75 7.35 13.54 18.40
C GLN A 75 6.53 12.30 17.98
N ALA A 76 7.09 11.44 17.15
CA ALA A 76 6.41 10.25 16.66
C ALA A 76 6.62 9.02 17.57
N ASP A 77 7.61 9.04 18.47
CA ASP A 77 8.02 7.89 19.28
C ASP A 77 7.22 7.72 20.61
N GLN A 78 6.21 8.55 20.85
CA GLN A 78 5.37 8.35 22.02
C GLN A 78 4.22 7.39 21.70
N GLU A 79 4.37 6.15 22.17
CA GLU A 79 3.41 5.04 22.15
C GLU A 79 3.34 4.19 20.88
N GLY A 80 4.40 3.37 20.62
CA GLY A 80 4.23 2.10 19.86
C GLY A 80 3.88 2.23 18.37
N THR A 81 3.91 3.44 17.82
CA THR A 81 3.58 3.69 16.42
C THR A 81 4.83 3.50 15.58
N THR A 82 4.94 2.38 14.89
CA THR A 82 6.00 2.18 13.90
C THR A 82 5.79 3.16 12.76
N ILE A 83 6.67 4.15 12.65
CA ILE A 83 6.64 5.10 11.52
C ILE A 83 6.93 4.31 10.25
N GLN A 84 5.95 4.22 9.37
CA GLN A 84 6.18 3.69 8.04
C GLN A 84 6.89 4.77 7.22
N TYR A 85 8.20 4.64 7.09
CA TYR A 85 8.93 5.49 6.16
C TYR A 85 8.52 5.10 4.74
N LEU A 86 8.05 6.07 3.96
CA LEU A 86 7.89 5.94 2.50
C LEU A 86 9.24 5.70 1.81
N LYS A 87 10.31 6.04 2.52
CA LYS A 87 11.67 5.80 2.08
C LYS A 87 11.99 4.31 2.25
N PRO A 88 12.20 3.57 1.15
CA PRO A 88 12.81 2.26 1.25
C PRO A 88 14.15 2.42 1.97
N ASP A 89 14.58 1.42 2.75
CA ASP A 89 15.92 1.42 3.31
C ASP A 89 16.95 1.27 2.18
N THR A 90 17.16 2.37 1.49
CA THR A 90 18.14 2.54 0.43
C THR A 90 19.39 3.25 0.96
N SER A 91 19.61 3.17 2.28
CA SER A 91 20.75 3.83 2.94
C SER A 91 22.10 3.49 2.32
N SER A 92 22.20 2.33 1.64
CA SER A 92 23.36 1.97 0.83
C SER A 92 23.45 2.69 -0.53
N TYR A 93 22.35 3.25 -1.05
CA TYR A 93 22.29 3.88 -2.38
C TYR A 93 21.92 5.37 -2.33
N PHE A 94 21.14 5.79 -1.32
CA PHE A 94 20.71 7.17 -1.17
C PHE A 94 21.04 7.72 0.21
N THR A 95 21.89 8.73 0.26
CA THR A 95 22.08 9.54 1.46
C THR A 95 20.84 10.40 1.69
N SER A 96 20.58 10.84 2.94
CA SER A 96 19.47 11.74 3.25
C SER A 96 19.48 13.00 2.39
N SER A 97 20.65 13.54 2.09
CA SER A 97 20.81 14.72 1.24
C SER A 97 20.48 14.46 -0.24
N ALA A 98 20.76 13.26 -0.75
CA ALA A 98 20.38 12.88 -2.11
C ALA A 98 18.86 12.74 -2.23
N TYR A 99 18.22 12.14 -1.22
CA TYR A 99 16.77 12.03 -1.15
C TYR A 99 16.07 13.40 -1.09
N GLU A 100 16.54 14.31 -0.22
CA GLU A 100 15.98 15.67 -0.13
C GLU A 100 16.11 16.44 -1.45
N LYS A 101 17.27 16.31 -2.10
CA LYS A 101 17.50 16.93 -3.41
C LYS A 101 16.55 16.38 -4.47
N GLU A 102 16.30 15.07 -4.47
CA GLU A 102 15.36 14.45 -5.39
C GLU A 102 13.93 14.90 -5.12
N MET A 103 13.49 14.87 -3.86
CA MET A 103 12.14 15.34 -3.49
C MET A 103 11.92 16.81 -3.83
N THR A 104 12.94 17.65 -3.67
CA THR A 104 12.88 19.06 -4.07
C THR A 104 12.73 19.22 -5.59
N ARG A 105 13.42 18.40 -6.36
CA ARG A 105 13.30 18.38 -7.83
C ARG A 105 11.90 17.92 -8.27
N GLU A 106 11.38 16.86 -7.64
CA GLU A 106 10.04 16.35 -7.93
C GLU A 106 8.96 17.37 -7.55
N LEU A 107 9.09 18.02 -6.39
CA LEU A 107 8.19 19.08 -5.94
C LEU A 107 8.11 20.23 -6.96
N ALA A 108 9.23 20.56 -7.60
CA ALA A 108 9.28 21.64 -8.60
C ALA A 108 8.33 21.39 -9.79
N LYS A 109 8.03 20.13 -10.14
CA LYS A 109 7.07 19.76 -11.20
C LYS A 109 5.64 20.22 -10.89
N TYR A 110 5.30 20.38 -9.60
CA TYR A 110 3.95 20.68 -9.12
C TYR A 110 3.80 22.11 -8.57
N LYS A 111 4.88 22.85 -8.45
CA LYS A 111 4.91 24.24 -7.93
C LYS A 111 4.02 25.09 -8.80
N GLY A 112 3.61 25.46 -9.52
CA GLY A 112 2.76 26.36 -10.33
C GLY A 112 1.44 25.73 -10.77
N ARG A 113 1.17 24.47 -10.39
CA ARG A 113 -0.06 23.79 -10.77
C ARG A 113 -1.14 24.04 -9.74
N GLU A 114 -2.29 24.54 -10.15
CA GLU A 114 -3.48 24.68 -9.29
C GLU A 114 -4.27 23.39 -9.17
N THR A 115 -4.22 22.56 -10.22
CA THR A 115 -4.89 21.25 -10.26
C THR A 115 -3.88 20.14 -10.55
N ILE A 116 -3.95 19.06 -9.76
CA ILE A 116 -3.08 17.90 -9.85
C ILE A 116 -3.93 16.65 -10.01
N HIS A 117 -3.78 15.97 -11.13
CA HIS A 117 -4.37 14.66 -11.36
C HIS A 117 -3.37 13.58 -10.96
N ILE A 118 -3.72 12.80 -9.94
CA ILE A 118 -2.89 11.70 -9.47
C ILE A 118 -3.34 10.44 -10.18
N THR A 119 -2.45 9.90 -11.00
CA THR A 119 -2.63 8.65 -11.77
C THR A 119 -1.99 7.48 -11.03
N THR A 120 -2.14 6.27 -11.53
CA THR A 120 -1.48 5.09 -10.96
C THR A 120 0.04 5.23 -10.97
N GLU A 121 0.60 5.86 -12.02
CA GLU A 121 2.05 5.98 -12.23
C GLU A 121 2.71 6.98 -11.28
N ASN A 122 2.05 8.12 -11.00
CA ASN A 122 2.61 9.16 -10.13
C ASN A 122 2.03 9.15 -8.71
N TYR A 123 1.23 8.14 -8.38
CA TYR A 123 0.48 8.11 -7.13
C TYR A 123 1.37 8.23 -5.89
N MET A 124 2.36 7.36 -5.79
CA MET A 124 3.22 7.32 -4.60
C MET A 124 4.10 8.57 -4.50
N GLU A 125 4.64 9.06 -5.64
CA GLU A 125 5.42 10.29 -5.69
C GLU A 125 4.62 11.48 -5.18
N VAL A 126 3.41 11.70 -5.73
CA VAL A 126 2.60 12.86 -5.35
C VAL A 126 2.08 12.76 -3.93
N MET A 127 1.66 11.58 -3.47
CA MET A 127 1.22 11.40 -2.08
C MET A 127 2.37 11.67 -1.11
N GLU A 128 3.57 11.21 -1.41
CA GLU A 128 4.76 11.47 -0.60
C GLU A 128 5.06 12.98 -0.54
N LEU A 129 5.01 13.68 -1.66
CA LEU A 129 5.22 15.13 -1.71
C LEU A 129 4.17 15.91 -0.90
N ILE A 130 2.89 15.51 -0.96
CA ILE A 130 1.81 16.13 -0.18
C ILE A 130 2.07 15.98 1.33
N TYR A 131 2.56 14.83 1.77
CA TYR A 131 2.89 14.61 3.18
C TYR A 131 4.16 15.31 3.62
N LEU A 132 5.21 15.31 2.80
CA LEU A 132 6.48 15.94 3.13
C LEU A 132 6.41 17.48 3.11
N TYR A 133 5.67 18.03 2.16
CA TYR A 133 5.58 19.48 1.90
C TYR A 133 4.11 19.95 1.85
N PRO A 134 3.32 19.73 2.91
CA PRO A 134 1.88 19.99 2.87
C PRO A 134 1.56 21.43 2.52
N ASP A 135 2.36 22.40 2.97
CA ASP A 135 2.14 23.83 2.73
C ASP A 135 2.23 24.21 1.23
N ASP A 136 3.04 23.48 0.46
CA ASP A 136 3.12 23.70 -0.98
C ASP A 136 1.87 23.19 -1.74
N PHE A 137 1.02 22.38 -1.08
CA PHE A 137 -0.19 21.82 -1.66
C PHE A 137 -1.49 22.42 -1.11
N VAL A 138 -1.46 23.17 -0.02
CA VAL A 138 -2.65 23.85 0.53
C VAL A 138 -3.31 24.71 -0.54
N GLY A 139 -4.64 24.57 -0.67
CA GLY A 139 -5.44 25.28 -1.67
C GLY A 139 -5.42 24.67 -3.08
N LYS A 140 -4.52 23.73 -3.38
CA LYS A 140 -4.51 23.06 -4.67
C LYS A 140 -5.64 22.04 -4.79
N LYS A 141 -6.20 21.94 -5.98
CA LYS A 141 -7.21 20.95 -6.33
C LYS A 141 -6.53 19.64 -6.73
N VAL A 142 -6.91 18.52 -6.07
CA VAL A 142 -6.35 17.21 -6.31
C VAL A 142 -7.44 16.23 -6.66
N SER A 143 -7.17 15.33 -7.60
CA SER A 143 -8.07 14.24 -7.98
C SER A 143 -7.31 12.92 -8.06
N TYR A 144 -7.89 11.86 -7.45
CA TYR A 144 -7.32 10.51 -7.49
C TYR A 144 -8.36 9.42 -7.22
N THR A 145 -7.99 8.17 -7.52
CA THR A 145 -8.84 6.99 -7.31
C THR A 145 -8.25 6.10 -6.22
N GLY A 146 -9.09 5.61 -5.33
CA GLY A 146 -8.71 4.69 -4.26
C GLY A 146 -9.90 3.96 -3.67
N PHE A 147 -9.66 3.04 -2.75
CA PHE A 147 -10.69 2.37 -1.98
C PHE A 147 -10.95 3.10 -0.65
N VAL A 148 -12.19 3.02 -0.20
CA VAL A 148 -12.64 3.64 1.05
C VAL A 148 -12.23 2.77 2.23
N TYR A 149 -11.71 3.41 3.27
CA TYR A 149 -11.51 2.85 4.58
C TYR A 149 -12.13 3.75 5.66
N ASN A 150 -13.01 3.18 6.47
CA ASN A 150 -13.66 3.85 7.59
C ASN A 150 -12.99 3.41 8.90
N ASP A 151 -12.18 4.28 9.47
CA ASP A 151 -11.55 3.99 10.74
C ASP A 151 -12.58 4.12 11.89
N PRO A 152 -12.80 3.05 12.68
CA PRO A 152 -13.72 3.09 13.81
C PRO A 152 -13.38 4.14 14.88
N GLN A 153 -12.10 4.50 14.99
CA GLN A 153 -11.62 5.48 15.98
C GLN A 153 -11.75 6.92 15.48
N THR A 154 -12.10 7.10 14.19
CA THR A 154 -12.05 8.41 13.54
C THR A 154 -13.40 8.80 12.96
N LYS A 155 -14.19 9.51 13.75
CA LYS A 155 -15.48 9.99 13.30
C LYS A 155 -15.33 11.26 12.43
N GLY A 156 -16.10 11.32 11.34
CA GLY A 156 -16.18 12.50 10.46
C GLY A 156 -15.19 12.53 9.30
N TYR A 157 -14.37 11.50 9.16
CA TYR A 157 -13.45 11.33 8.03
C TYR A 157 -13.66 9.97 7.38
N GLN A 158 -13.47 9.90 6.07
CA GLN A 158 -13.24 8.67 5.32
C GLN A 158 -11.85 8.73 4.73
N PHE A 159 -11.12 7.64 4.80
CA PHE A 159 -9.80 7.54 4.18
C PHE A 159 -9.95 6.93 2.81
N ILE A 160 -9.30 7.53 1.83
CA ILE A 160 -9.27 7.00 0.46
C ILE A 160 -7.85 6.56 0.17
N PHE A 161 -7.65 5.25 0.12
CA PHE A 161 -6.33 4.64 0.07
C PHE A 161 -6.10 3.82 -1.19
N ARG A 162 -4.84 3.62 -1.52
CA ARG A 162 -4.35 2.53 -2.36
C ARG A 162 -3.18 1.84 -1.67
N PHE A 163 -3.03 0.56 -1.91
CA PHE A 163 -1.85 -0.16 -1.46
C PHE A 163 -0.68 0.14 -2.38
N GLY A 164 0.38 0.69 -1.80
CA GLY A 164 1.67 0.89 -2.47
C GLY A 164 2.60 -0.27 -2.16
N ILE A 165 3.29 -0.76 -3.16
CA ILE A 165 4.30 -1.82 -3.05
C ILE A 165 5.65 -1.20 -3.38
N ILE A 166 6.61 -1.33 -2.46
CA ILE A 166 7.96 -0.79 -2.64
C ILE A 166 8.86 -1.87 -3.26
N HIS A 167 9.01 -3.01 -2.61
CA HIS A 167 9.82 -4.14 -3.09
C HIS A 167 8.96 -5.40 -3.31
N CYS A 168 8.11 -5.74 -2.33
CA CYS A 168 7.25 -6.91 -2.39
C CYS A 168 5.94 -6.68 -1.63
N ILE A 169 5.00 -7.61 -1.75
CA ILE A 169 3.68 -7.48 -1.11
C ILE A 169 3.76 -7.46 0.43
N ALA A 170 4.82 -8.00 1.02
CA ALA A 170 5.00 -8.01 2.47
C ALA A 170 5.33 -6.61 3.02
N ASP A 171 5.99 -5.77 2.24
CA ASP A 171 6.31 -4.38 2.59
C ASP A 171 5.26 -3.37 2.07
N SER A 172 4.10 -3.86 1.64
CA SER A 172 3.01 -3.00 1.21
C SER A 172 2.48 -2.14 2.35
N GLY A 173 2.21 -0.89 2.04
CA GLY A 173 1.54 0.06 2.92
C GLY A 173 0.39 0.75 2.21
N VAL A 174 -0.45 1.46 2.96
CA VAL A 174 -1.52 2.27 2.37
C VAL A 174 -1.09 3.72 2.23
N TYR A 175 -1.42 4.29 1.09
CA TYR A 175 -1.13 5.67 0.73
C TYR A 175 -2.42 6.34 0.26
N GLY A 176 -2.67 7.55 0.70
CA GLY A 176 -3.87 8.32 0.38
C GLY A 176 -4.13 9.38 1.44
N LEU A 177 -5.28 10.01 1.41
CA LEU A 177 -5.62 11.14 2.26
C LEU A 177 -6.88 10.83 3.09
N ALA A 178 -6.94 11.43 4.27
CA ALA A 178 -8.20 11.62 4.96
C ALA A 178 -9.05 12.60 4.17
N THR A 179 -10.34 12.34 4.07
CA THR A 179 -11.28 13.18 3.33
C THR A 179 -12.42 13.68 4.21
N THR A 180 -12.91 14.85 3.91
CA THR A 180 -14.07 15.45 4.58
C THR A 180 -14.93 16.23 3.58
N GLY A 181 -16.14 16.65 4.00
CA GLY A 181 -17.01 17.48 3.15
C GLY A 181 -17.94 16.71 2.22
N SER A 182 -17.93 15.39 2.22
CA SER A 182 -18.92 14.60 1.48
C SER A 182 -20.23 14.46 2.29
N ASN A 183 -21.36 14.62 1.61
CA ASN A 183 -22.66 14.25 2.14
C ASN A 183 -22.98 12.75 1.99
N GLN A 184 -22.10 12.00 1.31
CA GLN A 184 -22.24 10.57 1.06
C GLN A 184 -21.19 9.82 1.88
N THR A 185 -21.62 8.73 2.50
CA THR A 185 -20.74 7.80 3.20
C THR A 185 -20.68 6.50 2.39
N PHE A 186 -19.49 6.13 2.00
CA PHE A 186 -19.24 4.89 1.28
C PHE A 186 -18.81 3.79 2.25
N LYS A 187 -19.11 2.53 1.89
CA LYS A 187 -18.68 1.36 2.66
C LYS A 187 -17.19 1.09 2.44
N ASP A 188 -16.59 0.38 3.39
CA ASP A 188 -15.24 -0.15 3.23
C ASP A 188 -15.11 -0.93 1.92
N ASN A 189 -13.96 -0.79 1.28
CA ASN A 189 -13.63 -1.40 -0.01
C ASN A 189 -14.41 -0.86 -1.22
N ALA A 190 -15.33 0.10 -1.05
CA ALA A 190 -15.89 0.81 -2.20
C ALA A 190 -14.78 1.59 -2.91
N TRP A 191 -14.67 1.46 -4.22
CA TRP A 191 -13.72 2.23 -5.01
C TRP A 191 -14.35 3.53 -5.46
N VAL A 192 -13.64 4.62 -5.23
CA VAL A 192 -14.11 5.97 -5.56
C VAL A 192 -13.01 6.78 -6.24
N THR A 193 -13.41 7.61 -7.19
CA THR A 193 -12.60 8.73 -7.65
C THR A 193 -13.04 9.96 -6.90
N VAL A 194 -12.10 10.62 -6.25
CA VAL A 194 -12.34 11.82 -5.44
C VAL A 194 -11.66 13.02 -6.06
N THR A 195 -12.30 14.17 -5.94
CA THR A 195 -11.73 15.46 -6.28
C THR A 195 -12.01 16.42 -5.13
N GLY A 196 -11.01 17.19 -4.75
CA GLY A 196 -11.16 18.13 -3.64
C GLY A 196 -9.99 19.10 -3.54
N THR A 197 -10.01 19.92 -2.52
CA THR A 197 -8.97 20.91 -2.23
C THR A 197 -8.18 20.48 -1.00
N ILE A 198 -6.87 20.52 -1.07
CA ILE A 198 -5.99 20.19 0.05
C ILE A 198 -6.08 21.28 1.12
N SER A 199 -6.26 20.86 2.35
CA SER A 199 -6.08 21.66 3.56
C SER A 199 -5.22 20.90 4.57
N VAL A 200 -4.77 21.56 5.61
CA VAL A 200 -3.96 20.96 6.66
C VAL A 200 -4.68 21.13 7.98
N ASN A 201 -4.97 20.03 8.66
CA ASN A 201 -5.68 20.05 9.94
C ASN A 201 -4.95 19.20 10.99
N TYR A 202 -5.06 19.60 12.25
CA TYR A 202 -4.57 18.82 13.36
C TYR A 202 -5.49 17.63 13.65
N TYR A 203 -4.93 16.44 13.56
CA TYR A 203 -5.63 15.18 13.76
C TYR A 203 -5.45 14.70 15.19
N LYS A 204 -6.48 14.88 16.02
CA LYS A 204 -6.39 14.68 17.48
C LYS A 204 -6.04 13.24 17.87
N ASN A 205 -6.57 12.23 17.16
CA ASN A 205 -6.35 10.82 17.48
C ASN A 205 -4.91 10.38 17.19
N LEU A 206 -4.30 10.95 16.15
CA LEU A 206 -2.90 10.66 15.79
C LEU A 206 -1.92 11.68 16.36
N LYS A 207 -2.44 12.71 17.10
CA LYS A 207 -1.65 13.82 17.64
C LYS A 207 -0.72 14.47 16.60
N GLN A 208 -1.16 14.49 15.34
CA GLN A 208 -0.36 14.91 14.19
C GLN A 208 -1.16 15.87 13.30
N THR A 209 -0.47 16.82 12.68
CA THR A 209 -1.04 17.67 11.63
C THR A 209 -0.90 16.96 10.29
N LEU A 210 -2.01 16.77 9.59
CA LEU A 210 -2.09 16.00 8.36
C LEU A 210 -2.72 16.78 7.22
N PRO A 211 -2.31 16.53 5.97
CA PRO A 211 -3.04 16.99 4.81
C PRO A 211 -4.38 16.23 4.72
N ILE A 212 -5.43 16.98 4.45
CA ILE A 212 -6.80 16.50 4.33
C ILE A 212 -7.36 17.00 3.01
N LEU A 213 -8.12 16.16 2.32
CA LEU A 213 -8.82 16.53 1.10
C LEU A 213 -10.25 16.94 1.42
N ASN A 214 -10.56 18.23 1.27
CA ASN A 214 -11.94 18.73 1.32
C ASN A 214 -12.63 18.42 0.00
N LEU A 215 -13.54 17.45 0.02
CA LEU A 215 -14.16 16.91 -1.19
C LEU A 215 -15.09 17.92 -1.84
N THR A 216 -14.95 18.08 -3.14
CA THR A 216 -15.89 18.80 -4.00
C THR A 216 -16.68 17.85 -4.89
N GLU A 217 -16.12 16.68 -5.20
CA GLU A 217 -16.75 15.65 -6.03
C GLU A 217 -16.28 14.26 -5.59
N VAL A 218 -17.21 13.32 -5.56
CA VAL A 218 -16.95 11.89 -5.33
C VAL A 218 -17.76 11.08 -6.31
N LYS A 219 -17.10 10.15 -6.99
CA LYS A 219 -17.75 9.23 -7.92
C LYS A 219 -17.35 7.80 -7.59
N GLU A 220 -18.33 6.92 -7.36
CA GLU A 220 -18.07 5.51 -7.22
C GLU A 220 -17.65 4.91 -8.59
N VAL A 221 -16.64 4.08 -8.57
CA VAL A 221 -16.05 3.44 -9.75
C VAL A 221 -15.81 1.96 -9.47
N SER A 222 -15.62 1.16 -10.52
CA SER A 222 -15.15 -0.21 -10.35
C SER A 222 -13.70 -0.23 -9.89
N GLN A 223 -13.32 -1.30 -9.20
CA GLN A 223 -11.92 -1.56 -8.87
C GLN A 223 -11.09 -1.59 -10.17
N PRO A 224 -9.95 -0.87 -10.22
CA PRO A 224 -9.04 -0.95 -11.35
C PRO A 224 -8.46 -2.37 -11.51
N ASP A 225 -8.11 -2.74 -12.73
CA ASP A 225 -7.44 -4.03 -13.02
C ASP A 225 -6.15 -4.19 -12.22
N ASN A 226 -5.41 -3.09 -12.04
CA ASN A 226 -4.29 -3.03 -11.10
C ASN A 226 -4.66 -2.15 -9.91
N PRO A 227 -5.05 -2.74 -8.77
CA PRO A 227 -5.44 -1.98 -7.57
C PRO A 227 -4.22 -1.41 -6.81
N TYR A 228 -3.01 -1.84 -7.14
CA TYR A 228 -1.78 -1.42 -6.49
C TYR A 228 -1.13 -0.24 -7.19
N VAL A 229 -0.33 0.48 -6.43
CA VAL A 229 0.57 1.52 -6.94
C VAL A 229 2.01 1.15 -6.58
N TYR A 230 2.95 1.60 -7.39
CA TYR A 230 4.35 1.24 -7.26
C TYR A 230 5.20 2.50 -7.23
N ARG A 231 6.29 2.44 -6.48
CA ARG A 231 7.29 3.50 -6.56
C ARG A 231 8.12 3.29 -7.83
N VAL A 232 8.14 4.31 -8.68
CA VAL A 232 9.03 4.35 -9.84
C VAL A 232 10.28 5.14 -9.42
N PHE A 233 11.45 4.55 -9.60
CA PHE A 233 12.76 5.16 -9.30
C PHE A 233 13.39 5.69 -10.58
#